data_8c507e50e279d35698ec90f636c01291
#
_entry.id   8c507e50e279d35698ec90f636c01291
#
_cell.length_a   1.000
_cell.length_b   1.000
_cell.length_c   1.000
_cell.angle_alpha   90.00
_cell.angle_beta   90.00
_cell.angle_gamma   90.00
#
_symmetry.space_group_name_H-M   'P 1'
#
loop_
_entity.id
_entity.type
_entity.pdbx_description
1 polymer ?
#
loop_
_entity_poly.entity_id
_entity_poly.type
_entity_poly.pdbx_seq_one_letter_code
_entity_poly.pdbx_strand_id
1 'polypeptide(L)'
;MKTEQFNPHFTYPSSQKVYRKGVLFPELRVGMREVTLTPTVKMVDGEKQCIENPPVTIYDTSGPYSDPEVEIDLRKGLPKLRKAWTERRRGKTIMDCARDGIITEEMEYVAIRENMDCEERGIKTFITPEFVRQKIAEGRAVIPANINHPEAEPMIIGTDFLVKINTNIGNSSMSSGIEEEVDKAVWSCKWGGDTLMDLSTGDDIHETREWILRNSPVPVGTVPMYQAFEKVGGKPEDLNWEVFRDTLIEQCEQGVDYFTIHCGIRLKNVPLAIGRLTGMVSRGGSIISKWCQTHNEESFLYTHFDDICEICHRYDVAISLGDGLRPGSTHDANDAAQFAELDTMGELVTRAWDHGVQAFIEGPGHVPMNKIRENMDRQIEKCHGAPFYTLGPLVTDIAPGFDHITSAIGAAMIGWFGTAMLCYVTPKEHLALPTKEDVREGIVAYKIAAHAADLAKGHPGASLRDDALSKARYDFRWKDQFNLSLDPERALEYYKSSNDMKGNYCSMCGPNFCAARISHSLKDCTDASGAE
;
A
#
# COMPACT_ATOMS: atom_id res chain seq x y z
N MET A 1 -26.00 -12.31 6.22
CA MET A 1 -25.87 -11.16 5.30
C MET A 1 -27.23 -10.80 4.74
N LYS A 2 -27.74 -9.60 5.04
CA LYS A 2 -28.94 -9.06 4.38
C LYS A 2 -28.50 -8.45 3.05
N THR A 3 -28.49 -9.27 2.01
CA THR A 3 -27.87 -9.04 0.70
C THR A 3 -28.59 -8.06 -0.23
N GLU A 4 -29.59 -7.33 0.22
CA GLU A 4 -30.41 -6.47 -0.66
C GLU A 4 -29.90 -5.03 -0.83
N GLN A 5 -28.84 -4.60 -0.11
CA GLN A 5 -28.36 -3.20 -0.16
C GLN A 5 -26.91 -3.01 -0.56
N PHE A 6 -26.06 -4.05 -0.59
CA PHE A 6 -24.64 -3.92 -0.95
C PHE A 6 -24.41 -4.34 -2.39
N ASN A 7 -24.16 -3.37 -3.28
CA ASN A 7 -23.66 -3.65 -4.62
C ASN A 7 -22.14 -3.53 -4.61
N PRO A 8 -21.41 -4.65 -4.67
CA PRO A 8 -19.94 -4.63 -4.65
C PRO A 8 -19.31 -4.03 -5.92
N HIS A 9 -20.07 -4.00 -7.02
CA HIS A 9 -19.61 -3.35 -8.23
C HIS A 9 -19.59 -1.83 -8.11
N PHE A 10 -18.52 -1.24 -8.57
CA PHE A 10 -18.43 0.20 -8.76
C PHE A 10 -17.85 0.55 -10.12
N THR A 11 -18.26 1.69 -10.65
CA THR A 11 -17.70 2.25 -11.87
C THR A 11 -16.86 3.46 -11.52
N TYR A 12 -15.84 3.68 -12.33
CA TYR A 12 -15.12 4.94 -12.33
C TYR A 12 -15.60 5.78 -13.50
N PRO A 13 -16.36 6.86 -13.26
CA PRO A 13 -16.83 7.73 -14.36
C PRO A 13 -15.68 8.33 -15.18
N SER A 14 -14.47 8.34 -14.60
CA SER A 14 -13.26 8.92 -15.15
C SER A 14 -12.41 7.97 -15.96
N SER A 15 -12.57 6.66 -15.81
CA SER A 15 -11.68 5.66 -16.40
C SER A 15 -12.41 4.34 -16.67
N GLN A 16 -11.87 3.56 -17.58
CA GLN A 16 -12.34 2.21 -17.91
C GLN A 16 -11.31 1.16 -17.52
N LYS A 17 -11.76 -0.06 -17.22
CA LYS A 17 -10.90 -1.22 -17.02
C LYS A 17 -10.27 -1.62 -18.34
N VAL A 18 -8.97 -1.84 -18.34
CA VAL A 18 -8.20 -2.35 -19.49
C VAL A 18 -7.28 -3.46 -19.02
N TYR A 19 -6.87 -4.34 -19.94
CA TYR A 19 -5.99 -5.46 -19.64
C TYR A 19 -4.77 -5.47 -20.56
N ARG A 20 -3.59 -5.65 -19.96
CA ARG A 20 -2.34 -5.89 -20.67
C ARG A 20 -2.02 -7.38 -20.65
N LYS A 21 -1.48 -7.90 -21.75
CA LYS A 21 -1.08 -9.31 -21.85
C LYS A 21 0.38 -9.49 -21.46
N GLY A 22 0.71 -10.67 -20.92
CA GLY A 22 2.08 -11.09 -20.71
C GLY A 22 2.80 -11.37 -22.03
N VAL A 23 4.13 -11.27 -22.00
CA VAL A 23 5.03 -11.65 -23.10
C VAL A 23 5.61 -13.04 -22.86
N LEU A 24 6.10 -13.29 -21.64
CA LEU A 24 6.59 -14.61 -21.22
C LEU A 24 5.44 -15.59 -20.97
N PHE A 25 4.34 -15.08 -20.40
CA PHE A 25 3.12 -15.82 -20.10
C PHE A 25 1.93 -15.17 -20.82
N PRO A 26 1.66 -15.53 -22.09
CA PRO A 26 0.63 -14.87 -22.92
C PRO A 26 -0.80 -14.96 -22.38
N GLU A 27 -1.06 -15.88 -21.44
CA GLU A 27 -2.34 -16.02 -20.74
C GLU A 27 -2.57 -14.97 -19.66
N LEU A 28 -1.53 -14.25 -19.24
CA LEU A 28 -1.69 -13.17 -18.24
C LEU A 28 -2.59 -12.06 -18.76
N ARG A 29 -3.46 -11.60 -17.89
CA ARG A 29 -4.31 -10.43 -18.10
C ARG A 29 -4.09 -9.48 -16.91
N VAL A 30 -3.20 -8.52 -17.06
CA VAL A 30 -2.87 -7.54 -16.01
C VAL A 30 -3.87 -6.39 -16.07
N GLY A 31 -4.71 -6.29 -15.04
CA GLY A 31 -5.74 -5.26 -14.94
C GLY A 31 -5.14 -3.89 -14.63
N MET A 32 -5.60 -2.88 -15.38
CA MET A 32 -5.27 -1.46 -15.19
C MET A 32 -6.50 -0.62 -15.47
N ARG A 33 -6.43 0.68 -15.21
CA ARG A 33 -7.46 1.64 -15.61
C ARG A 33 -6.89 2.62 -16.63
N GLU A 34 -7.71 3.03 -17.59
CA GLU A 34 -7.34 3.99 -18.60
C GLU A 34 -8.29 5.18 -18.60
N VAL A 35 -7.73 6.39 -18.50
CA VAL A 35 -8.45 7.64 -18.60
C VAL A 35 -8.36 8.16 -20.04
N THR A 36 -9.49 8.17 -20.75
CA THR A 36 -9.59 8.79 -22.08
C THR A 36 -9.64 10.30 -21.92
N LEU A 37 -8.82 11.00 -22.69
CA LEU A 37 -8.74 12.47 -22.66
C LEU A 37 -9.50 13.10 -23.81
N THR A 38 -10.04 14.31 -23.58
CA THR A 38 -10.70 15.11 -24.64
C THR A 38 -9.64 15.76 -25.54
N PRO A 39 -9.91 15.92 -26.85
CA PRO A 39 -9.00 16.60 -27.76
C PRO A 39 -8.71 18.04 -27.34
N THR A 40 -7.48 18.50 -27.56
CA THR A 40 -7.12 19.93 -27.46
C THR A 40 -7.56 20.65 -28.73
N VAL A 41 -8.35 21.70 -28.58
CA VAL A 41 -8.81 22.53 -29.70
C VAL A 41 -7.92 23.76 -29.82
N LYS A 42 -7.25 23.95 -30.95
CA LYS A 42 -6.44 25.11 -31.26
C LYS A 42 -7.02 25.84 -32.48
N MET A 43 -6.83 27.15 -32.55
CA MET A 43 -7.05 27.94 -33.75
C MET A 43 -5.72 28.07 -34.48
N VAL A 44 -5.63 27.58 -35.71
CA VAL A 44 -4.46 27.70 -36.58
C VAL A 44 -4.95 28.29 -37.90
N ASP A 45 -4.42 29.42 -38.27
CA ASP A 45 -4.81 30.17 -39.51
C ASP A 45 -6.33 30.44 -39.62
N GLY A 46 -6.99 30.64 -38.47
CA GLY A 46 -8.44 30.88 -38.41
C GLY A 46 -9.33 29.64 -38.46
N GLU A 47 -8.74 28.47 -38.60
CA GLU A 47 -9.45 27.17 -38.57
C GLU A 47 -9.27 26.43 -37.23
N LYS A 48 -10.32 25.73 -36.82
CA LYS A 48 -10.27 24.85 -35.62
C LYS A 48 -9.55 23.55 -35.95
N GLN A 49 -8.40 23.33 -35.30
CA GLN A 49 -7.72 22.03 -35.31
C GLN A 49 -7.98 21.31 -34.00
N CYS A 50 -8.41 20.04 -34.11
CA CYS A 50 -8.57 19.14 -32.98
C CYS A 50 -7.33 18.23 -32.92
N ILE A 51 -6.57 18.29 -31.81
CA ILE A 51 -5.40 17.45 -31.57
C ILE A 51 -5.79 16.44 -30.53
N GLU A 52 -5.77 15.16 -30.89
CA GLU A 52 -6.05 14.08 -29.97
C GLU A 52 -5.00 14.02 -28.84
N ASN A 53 -5.46 13.78 -27.62
CA ASN A 53 -4.59 13.54 -26.48
C ASN A 53 -4.58 12.04 -26.19
N PRO A 54 -3.40 11.40 -26.06
CA PRO A 54 -3.34 9.98 -25.76
C PRO A 54 -3.93 9.72 -24.38
N PRO A 55 -4.61 8.58 -24.16
CA PRO A 55 -5.15 8.21 -22.87
C PRO A 55 -4.01 8.02 -21.84
N VAL A 56 -4.34 8.07 -20.56
CA VAL A 56 -3.40 7.84 -19.46
C VAL A 56 -3.77 6.57 -18.72
N THR A 57 -2.84 5.63 -18.67
CA THR A 57 -2.99 4.41 -17.88
C THR A 57 -2.69 4.69 -16.41
N ILE A 58 -3.51 4.14 -15.52
CA ILE A 58 -3.41 4.29 -14.07
C ILE A 58 -3.27 2.90 -13.44
N TYR A 59 -2.37 2.79 -12.44
CA TYR A 59 -2.25 1.63 -11.59
C TYR A 59 -3.61 1.33 -10.91
N ASP A 60 -4.03 0.09 -10.93
CA ASP A 60 -5.37 -0.31 -10.49
C ASP A 60 -5.32 -1.35 -9.37
N THR A 61 -6.02 -1.08 -8.29
CA THR A 61 -6.16 -1.96 -7.12
C THR A 61 -7.57 -2.53 -6.98
N SER A 62 -8.47 -2.12 -7.88
CA SER A 62 -9.88 -2.49 -7.77
C SER A 62 -10.19 -3.95 -8.13
N GLY A 63 -9.23 -4.63 -8.78
CA GLY A 63 -9.44 -6.00 -9.23
C GLY A 63 -10.72 -6.18 -10.03
N PRO A 64 -11.48 -7.27 -9.82
CA PRO A 64 -12.72 -7.55 -10.54
C PRO A 64 -13.86 -6.56 -10.24
N TYR A 65 -13.81 -5.81 -9.15
CA TYR A 65 -14.91 -4.92 -8.74
C TYR A 65 -15.25 -3.80 -9.72
N SER A 66 -14.29 -3.39 -10.55
CA SER A 66 -14.48 -2.39 -11.60
C SER A 66 -14.58 -2.98 -13.02
N ASP A 67 -14.59 -4.31 -13.15
CA ASP A 67 -14.74 -4.99 -14.43
C ASP A 67 -16.23 -5.30 -14.68
N PRO A 68 -16.87 -4.66 -15.70
CA PRO A 68 -18.27 -4.90 -15.99
C PRO A 68 -18.57 -6.28 -16.57
N GLU A 69 -17.54 -7.03 -17.01
CA GLU A 69 -17.68 -8.38 -17.56
C GLU A 69 -17.66 -9.48 -16.48
N VAL A 70 -17.27 -9.14 -15.24
CA VAL A 70 -17.18 -10.09 -14.15
C VAL A 70 -18.40 -9.99 -13.23
N GLU A 71 -19.09 -11.10 -13.05
CA GLU A 71 -20.15 -11.21 -12.04
C GLU A 71 -19.52 -11.40 -10.65
N ILE A 72 -19.87 -10.56 -9.68
CA ILE A 72 -19.40 -10.64 -8.30
C ILE A 72 -20.50 -11.17 -7.39
N ASP A 73 -20.20 -12.28 -6.72
CA ASP A 73 -20.98 -12.84 -5.63
C ASP A 73 -20.08 -13.01 -4.41
N LEU A 74 -20.21 -12.12 -3.44
CA LEU A 74 -19.36 -12.11 -2.22
C LEU A 74 -19.39 -13.44 -1.45
N ARG A 75 -20.44 -14.24 -1.60
CA ARG A 75 -20.54 -15.56 -0.96
C ARG A 75 -19.67 -16.62 -1.63
N LYS A 76 -19.39 -16.47 -2.92
CA LYS A 76 -18.51 -17.36 -3.69
C LYS A 76 -17.05 -16.90 -3.68
N GLY A 77 -16.83 -15.62 -3.30
CA GLY A 77 -15.54 -14.97 -3.41
C GLY A 77 -15.18 -14.56 -4.83
N LEU A 78 -14.02 -13.94 -4.98
CA LEU A 78 -13.50 -13.48 -6.27
C LEU A 78 -12.95 -14.63 -7.15
N PRO A 79 -12.76 -14.40 -8.45
CA PRO A 79 -12.10 -15.37 -9.34
C PRO A 79 -10.69 -15.72 -8.85
N LYS A 80 -10.35 -17.00 -8.89
CA LYS A 80 -9.08 -17.56 -8.40
C LYS A 80 -7.96 -17.42 -9.45
N LEU A 81 -7.48 -16.19 -9.65
CA LEU A 81 -6.49 -15.82 -10.67
C LEU A 81 -5.21 -16.67 -10.62
N ARG A 82 -4.62 -16.83 -9.43
CA ARG A 82 -3.30 -17.45 -9.24
C ARG A 82 -3.31 -18.97 -9.02
N LYS A 83 -4.49 -19.63 -9.02
CA LYS A 83 -4.57 -21.06 -8.69
C LYS A 83 -3.66 -21.93 -9.57
N ALA A 84 -3.73 -21.74 -10.88
CA ALA A 84 -2.91 -22.51 -11.82
C ALA A 84 -1.40 -22.17 -11.72
N TRP A 85 -1.06 -20.95 -11.32
CA TRP A 85 0.34 -20.52 -11.17
C TRP A 85 0.98 -21.19 -9.96
N THR A 86 0.29 -21.19 -8.81
CA THR A 86 0.77 -21.85 -7.60
C THR A 86 0.96 -23.36 -7.78
N GLU A 87 0.05 -24.03 -8.50
CA GLU A 87 0.16 -25.45 -8.84
C GLU A 87 1.40 -25.75 -9.72
N ARG A 88 1.77 -24.86 -10.65
CA ARG A 88 2.96 -25.00 -11.52
C ARG A 88 4.28 -24.91 -10.74
N ARG A 89 4.32 -24.15 -9.65
CA ARG A 89 5.53 -23.99 -8.81
C ARG A 89 5.90 -25.25 -8.01
N ARG A 90 5.01 -26.23 -7.91
CA ARG A 90 5.25 -27.56 -7.28
C ARG A 90 5.81 -27.47 -5.85
N GLY A 91 5.28 -26.57 -5.06
CA GLY A 91 5.67 -26.37 -3.66
C GLY A 91 6.89 -25.46 -3.43
N LYS A 92 7.47 -24.86 -4.48
CA LYS A 92 8.48 -23.81 -4.34
C LYS A 92 7.82 -22.46 -4.01
N THR A 93 8.46 -21.70 -3.14
CA THR A 93 8.07 -20.31 -2.91
C THR A 93 8.47 -19.42 -4.10
N ILE A 94 7.91 -18.22 -4.16
CA ILE A 94 8.35 -17.21 -5.15
C ILE A 94 9.85 -16.92 -4.99
N MET A 95 10.36 -16.88 -3.75
CA MET A 95 11.78 -16.65 -3.48
C MET A 95 12.65 -17.82 -3.93
N ASP A 96 12.21 -19.07 -3.72
CA ASP A 96 12.91 -20.24 -4.24
C ASP A 96 13.02 -20.21 -5.75
N CYS A 97 11.91 -19.93 -6.45
CA CYS A 97 11.89 -19.76 -7.90
C CYS A 97 12.86 -18.66 -8.36
N ALA A 98 12.84 -17.50 -7.68
CA ALA A 98 13.72 -16.39 -8.00
C ALA A 98 15.21 -16.76 -7.87
N ARG A 99 15.59 -17.48 -6.82
CA ARG A 99 16.97 -17.96 -6.58
C ARG A 99 17.40 -19.04 -7.56
N ASP A 100 16.48 -19.88 -8.01
CA ASP A 100 16.72 -20.89 -9.04
C ASP A 100 16.77 -20.30 -10.46
N GLY A 101 16.65 -18.98 -10.61
CA GLY A 101 16.66 -18.31 -11.91
C GLY A 101 15.34 -18.44 -12.68
N ILE A 102 14.25 -18.83 -12.00
CA ILE A 102 12.94 -19.05 -12.62
C ILE A 102 12.11 -17.77 -12.46
N ILE A 103 11.63 -17.24 -13.58
CA ILE A 103 10.65 -16.16 -13.61
C ILE A 103 9.26 -16.80 -13.45
N THR A 104 8.44 -16.30 -12.52
CA THR A 104 7.07 -16.75 -12.31
C THR A 104 6.07 -15.77 -12.96
N GLU A 105 4.82 -16.21 -13.07
CA GLU A 105 3.73 -15.37 -13.58
C GLU A 105 3.54 -14.11 -12.73
N GLU A 106 3.69 -14.23 -11.42
CA GLU A 106 3.61 -13.09 -10.49
C GLU A 106 4.69 -12.04 -10.81
N MET A 107 5.90 -12.44 -11.17
CA MET A 107 7.00 -11.53 -11.50
C MET A 107 6.73 -10.75 -12.80
N GLU A 108 6.21 -11.41 -13.84
CA GLU A 108 5.83 -10.72 -15.06
C GLU A 108 4.61 -9.82 -14.83
N TYR A 109 3.62 -10.30 -14.06
CA TYR A 109 2.43 -9.53 -13.72
C TYR A 109 2.79 -8.18 -13.08
N VAL A 110 3.64 -8.19 -12.05
CA VAL A 110 4.05 -6.95 -11.37
C VAL A 110 4.92 -6.06 -12.27
N ALA A 111 5.80 -6.63 -13.10
CA ALA A 111 6.60 -5.83 -14.04
C ALA A 111 5.73 -5.05 -15.02
N ILE A 112 4.71 -5.68 -15.59
CA ILE A 112 3.74 -5.03 -16.48
C ILE A 112 2.97 -3.95 -15.74
N ARG A 113 2.52 -4.25 -14.50
CA ARG A 113 1.70 -3.34 -13.70
C ARG A 113 2.46 -2.09 -13.25
N GLU A 114 3.75 -2.24 -12.88
CA GLU A 114 4.63 -1.12 -12.50
C GLU A 114 4.95 -0.21 -13.69
N ASN A 115 5.08 -0.77 -14.90
CA ASN A 115 5.41 -0.02 -16.10
C ASN A 115 4.20 0.72 -16.73
N MET A 116 2.96 0.29 -16.43
CA MET A 116 1.75 0.87 -17.00
C MET A 116 1.82 1.04 -18.54
N ASP A 117 1.82 2.27 -19.07
CA ASP A 117 1.91 2.59 -20.50
C ASP A 117 3.28 3.17 -20.93
N CYS A 118 4.34 2.93 -20.15
CA CYS A 118 5.68 3.46 -20.47
C CYS A 118 6.17 3.02 -21.84
N GLU A 119 5.98 1.75 -22.24
CA GLU A 119 6.42 1.23 -23.51
C GLU A 119 5.70 1.93 -24.68
N GLU A 120 4.38 2.04 -24.62
CA GLU A 120 3.56 2.70 -25.65
C GLU A 120 3.90 4.18 -25.82
N ARG A 121 4.47 4.78 -24.77
CA ARG A 121 4.93 6.20 -24.78
C ARG A 121 6.40 6.35 -25.09
N GLY A 122 7.11 5.26 -25.35
CA GLY A 122 8.55 5.29 -25.62
C GLY A 122 9.39 5.68 -24.41
N ILE A 123 8.86 5.52 -23.18
CA ILE A 123 9.60 5.78 -21.95
C ILE A 123 10.42 4.53 -21.61
N LYS A 124 11.72 4.72 -21.51
CA LYS A 124 12.62 3.64 -21.12
C LYS A 124 12.42 3.26 -19.65
N THR A 125 12.12 1.99 -19.40
CA THR A 125 12.03 1.42 -18.06
C THR A 125 13.11 0.37 -17.83
N PHE A 126 13.47 0.16 -16.56
CA PHE A 126 14.36 -0.90 -16.11
C PHE A 126 13.58 -2.06 -15.45
N ILE A 127 12.28 -1.88 -15.20
CA ILE A 127 11.45 -2.87 -14.50
C ILE A 127 11.03 -3.97 -15.48
N THR A 128 11.89 -4.98 -15.61
CA THR A 128 11.61 -6.18 -16.40
C THR A 128 11.27 -7.37 -15.49
N PRO A 129 10.64 -8.44 -15.97
CA PRO A 129 10.41 -9.66 -15.18
C PRO A 129 11.71 -10.22 -14.56
N GLU A 130 12.82 -10.14 -15.29
CA GLU A 130 14.14 -10.55 -14.79
C GLU A 130 14.64 -9.61 -13.67
N PHE A 131 14.45 -8.30 -13.80
CA PHE A 131 14.78 -7.35 -12.74
C PHE A 131 13.99 -7.66 -11.47
N VAL A 132 12.67 -7.91 -11.58
CA VAL A 132 11.82 -8.33 -10.47
C VAL A 132 12.36 -9.60 -9.82
N ARG A 133 12.68 -10.63 -10.63
CA ARG A 133 13.26 -11.88 -10.14
C ARG A 133 14.54 -11.66 -9.34
N GLN A 134 15.47 -10.85 -9.87
CA GLN A 134 16.74 -10.54 -9.20
C GLN A 134 16.51 -9.84 -7.85
N LYS A 135 15.61 -8.85 -7.79
CA LYS A 135 15.31 -8.13 -6.54
C LYS A 135 14.70 -9.03 -5.47
N ILE A 136 13.86 -9.99 -5.87
CA ILE A 136 13.31 -10.99 -4.94
C ILE A 136 14.41 -11.95 -4.47
N ALA A 137 15.25 -12.46 -5.38
CA ALA A 137 16.34 -13.36 -5.04
C ALA A 137 17.35 -12.74 -4.04
N GLU A 138 17.56 -11.42 -4.16
CA GLU A 138 18.42 -10.62 -3.27
C GLU A 138 17.74 -10.22 -1.94
N GLY A 139 16.46 -10.51 -1.75
CA GLY A 139 15.67 -10.05 -0.59
C GLY A 139 15.33 -8.54 -0.61
N ARG A 140 15.50 -7.87 -1.75
CA ARG A 140 15.25 -6.43 -1.94
C ARG A 140 13.84 -6.08 -2.37
N ALA A 141 13.04 -7.08 -2.68
CA ALA A 141 11.64 -6.94 -3.02
C ALA A 141 10.84 -8.15 -2.54
N VAL A 142 9.56 -7.92 -2.27
CA VAL A 142 8.62 -8.93 -1.75
C VAL A 142 7.33 -8.88 -2.56
N ILE A 143 6.88 -10.03 -3.04
CA ILE A 143 5.52 -10.24 -3.56
C ILE A 143 4.77 -11.09 -2.54
N PRO A 144 3.93 -10.50 -1.66
CA PRO A 144 3.13 -11.26 -0.71
C PRO A 144 2.05 -12.05 -1.46
N ALA A 145 2.07 -13.37 -1.38
CA ALA A 145 1.24 -14.18 -2.27
C ALA A 145 1.05 -15.62 -1.76
N ASN A 146 0.33 -15.78 -0.65
CA ASN A 146 -0.02 -17.10 -0.11
C ASN A 146 -0.66 -17.98 -1.18
N ILE A 147 -0.28 -19.25 -1.21
CA ILE A 147 -0.82 -20.26 -2.15
C ILE A 147 -2.34 -20.47 -1.97
N ASN A 148 -2.86 -20.19 -0.78
CA ASN A 148 -4.27 -20.34 -0.40
C ASN A 148 -5.10 -19.04 -0.57
N HIS A 149 -4.50 -17.96 -1.12
CA HIS A 149 -5.20 -16.74 -1.52
C HIS A 149 -5.06 -16.50 -3.03
N PRO A 150 -5.55 -17.41 -3.87
CA PRO A 150 -5.41 -17.30 -5.32
C PRO A 150 -6.25 -16.18 -5.94
N GLU A 151 -7.14 -15.55 -5.20
CA GLU A 151 -7.97 -14.42 -5.61
C GLU A 151 -7.17 -13.12 -5.75
N ALA A 152 -6.10 -12.95 -4.96
CA ALA A 152 -5.30 -11.73 -4.96
C ALA A 152 -4.49 -11.56 -6.26
N GLU A 153 -4.54 -10.34 -6.80
CA GLU A 153 -3.65 -9.89 -7.86
C GLU A 153 -2.26 -9.59 -7.30
N PRO A 154 -1.16 -10.03 -7.96
CA PRO A 154 0.18 -9.76 -7.48
C PRO A 154 0.49 -8.27 -7.36
N MET A 155 1.14 -7.86 -6.27
CA MET A 155 1.77 -6.56 -6.10
C MET A 155 3.17 -6.73 -5.52
N ILE A 156 4.04 -5.75 -5.67
CA ILE A 156 5.43 -5.83 -5.21
C ILE A 156 5.74 -4.69 -4.24
N ILE A 157 6.48 -5.02 -3.19
CA ILE A 157 6.99 -4.10 -2.17
C ILE A 157 8.51 -4.05 -2.33
N GLY A 158 9.06 -2.90 -2.70
CA GLY A 158 10.51 -2.72 -2.88
C GLY A 158 10.85 -1.28 -3.24
N THR A 159 12.05 -0.83 -2.89
CA THR A 159 12.49 0.57 -3.06
C THR A 159 12.51 1.01 -4.53
N ASP A 160 12.80 0.08 -5.46
CA ASP A 160 12.88 0.37 -6.89
C ASP A 160 11.51 0.45 -7.59
N PHE A 161 10.42 0.16 -6.89
CA PHE A 161 9.07 0.13 -7.40
C PHE A 161 8.25 1.32 -6.88
N LEU A 162 7.02 1.47 -7.37
CA LEU A 162 6.08 2.45 -6.85
C LEU A 162 5.88 2.23 -5.34
N VAL A 163 5.83 3.29 -4.57
CA VAL A 163 5.53 3.22 -3.13
C VAL A 163 4.11 2.71 -2.92
N LYS A 164 3.98 1.63 -2.16
CA LYS A 164 2.70 0.96 -1.87
C LYS A 164 2.04 1.52 -0.62
N ILE A 165 0.73 1.35 -0.52
CA ILE A 165 -0.06 1.77 0.62
C ILE A 165 -0.77 0.59 1.22
N ASN A 166 -0.53 0.36 2.52
CA ASN A 166 -1.33 -0.55 3.32
C ASN A 166 -2.49 0.18 3.98
N THR A 167 -3.67 -0.43 3.94
CA THR A 167 -4.88 0.04 4.61
C THR A 167 -5.23 -0.87 5.77
N ASN A 168 -5.25 -0.34 6.98
CA ASN A 168 -5.69 -1.07 8.16
C ASN A 168 -7.22 -1.09 8.24
N ILE A 169 -7.79 -2.27 8.39
CA ILE A 169 -9.21 -2.53 8.67
C ILE A 169 -9.31 -3.50 9.84
N GLY A 170 -10.48 -3.80 10.29
CA GLY A 170 -10.73 -4.77 11.35
C GLY A 170 -11.78 -4.31 12.34
N ASN A 171 -12.56 -5.27 12.83
CA ASN A 171 -13.55 -5.04 13.87
C ASN A 171 -12.89 -5.02 15.27
N SER A 172 -13.66 -4.56 16.23
CA SER A 172 -13.34 -4.70 17.65
C SER A 172 -14.58 -5.22 18.39
N SER A 173 -14.40 -5.71 19.62
CA SER A 173 -15.51 -6.13 20.48
C SER A 173 -16.55 -5.02 20.74
N MET A 174 -16.21 -3.77 20.43
CA MET A 174 -17.06 -2.59 20.66
C MET A 174 -17.80 -2.12 19.42
N SER A 175 -17.37 -2.45 18.20
CA SER A 175 -17.97 -1.94 16.97
C SER A 175 -17.54 -2.72 15.72
N SER A 176 -18.37 -2.58 14.68
CA SER A 176 -18.21 -3.13 13.35
C SER A 176 -18.54 -4.64 13.23
N GLY A 177 -19.30 -5.00 12.22
CA GLY A 177 -19.60 -6.38 11.86
C GLY A 177 -18.86 -6.83 10.59
N ILE A 178 -18.94 -8.12 10.27
CA ILE A 178 -18.30 -8.73 9.09
C ILE A 178 -18.65 -7.97 7.80
N GLU A 179 -19.92 -7.61 7.60
CA GLU A 179 -20.39 -6.89 6.39
C GLU A 179 -19.72 -5.52 6.25
N GLU A 180 -19.55 -4.81 7.36
CA GLU A 180 -18.91 -3.50 7.37
C GLU A 180 -17.42 -3.59 7.05
N GLU A 181 -16.73 -4.62 7.57
CA GLU A 181 -15.30 -4.83 7.29
C GLU A 181 -15.05 -5.23 5.82
N VAL A 182 -15.92 -6.08 5.25
CA VAL A 182 -15.85 -6.41 3.81
C VAL A 182 -16.13 -5.17 2.95
N ASP A 183 -17.10 -4.32 3.33
CA ASP A 183 -17.37 -3.06 2.61
C ASP A 183 -16.16 -2.10 2.70
N LYS A 184 -15.52 -1.98 3.86
CA LYS A 184 -14.28 -1.18 4.01
C LYS A 184 -13.13 -1.75 3.17
N ALA A 185 -12.99 -3.09 3.09
CA ALA A 185 -11.99 -3.73 2.26
C ALA A 185 -12.18 -3.39 0.77
N VAL A 186 -13.39 -3.57 0.25
CA VAL A 186 -13.75 -3.20 -1.14
C VAL A 186 -13.56 -1.71 -1.39
N TRP A 187 -13.95 -0.88 -0.43
CA TRP A 187 -13.78 0.57 -0.49
C TRP A 187 -12.32 1.00 -0.53
N SER A 188 -11.47 0.32 0.26
CA SER A 188 -10.02 0.54 0.20
C SER A 188 -9.46 0.26 -1.19
N CYS A 189 -9.82 -0.88 -1.79
CA CYS A 189 -9.41 -1.24 -3.15
C CYS A 189 -9.88 -0.20 -4.19
N LYS A 190 -11.09 0.35 -4.02
CA LYS A 190 -11.60 1.43 -4.89
C LYS A 190 -10.72 2.66 -4.87
N TRP A 191 -10.22 3.06 -3.70
CA TRP A 191 -9.45 4.29 -3.53
C TRP A 191 -7.94 4.13 -3.68
N GLY A 192 -7.46 2.91 -3.89
CA GLY A 192 -6.07 2.67 -4.23
C GLY A 192 -5.21 2.08 -3.12
N GLY A 193 -5.82 1.46 -2.10
CA GLY A 193 -5.11 0.61 -1.14
C GLY A 193 -4.47 -0.56 -1.86
N ASP A 194 -3.14 -0.70 -1.76
CA ASP A 194 -2.38 -1.73 -2.46
C ASP A 194 -2.39 -3.06 -1.70
N THR A 195 -2.64 -3.02 -0.40
CA THR A 195 -2.80 -4.17 0.49
C THR A 195 -3.71 -3.80 1.65
N LEU A 196 -4.28 -4.81 2.27
CA LEU A 196 -5.11 -4.70 3.48
C LEU A 196 -4.40 -5.35 4.65
N MET A 197 -4.53 -4.78 5.84
CA MET A 197 -4.17 -5.45 7.08
C MET A 197 -5.41 -5.59 7.95
N ASP A 198 -5.83 -6.84 8.19
CA ASP A 198 -6.92 -7.17 9.09
C ASP A 198 -6.41 -7.19 10.54
N LEU A 199 -6.79 -6.17 11.29
CA LEU A 199 -6.44 -5.98 12.70
C LEU A 199 -7.59 -6.33 13.65
N SER A 200 -8.51 -7.19 13.22
CA SER A 200 -9.68 -7.61 14.00
C SER A 200 -9.29 -8.19 15.36
N THR A 201 -10.05 -7.78 16.38
CA THR A 201 -9.91 -8.22 17.78
C THR A 201 -11.26 -8.60 18.41
N GLY A 202 -12.34 -8.70 17.63
CA GLY A 202 -13.67 -9.10 18.09
C GLY A 202 -13.85 -10.62 18.13
N ASP A 203 -15.06 -11.05 18.50
CA ASP A 203 -15.36 -12.48 18.74
C ASP A 203 -15.27 -13.35 17.48
N ASP A 204 -15.50 -12.81 16.29
CA ASP A 204 -15.57 -13.54 15.01
C ASP A 204 -14.34 -13.31 14.12
N ILE A 205 -13.13 -13.25 14.70
CA ILE A 205 -11.88 -12.97 13.98
C ILE A 205 -11.68 -13.92 12.80
N HIS A 206 -11.88 -15.22 13.00
CA HIS A 206 -11.69 -16.24 11.97
C HIS A 206 -12.65 -16.05 10.79
N GLU A 207 -13.94 -15.86 11.07
CA GLU A 207 -14.97 -15.70 10.03
C GLU A 207 -14.81 -14.37 9.31
N THR A 208 -14.55 -13.28 10.03
CA THR A 208 -14.29 -11.95 9.45
C THR A 208 -13.13 -12.01 8.46
N ARG A 209 -12.02 -12.62 8.85
CA ARG A 209 -10.83 -12.78 7.99
C ARG A 209 -11.12 -13.62 6.75
N GLU A 210 -11.88 -14.73 6.89
CA GLU A 210 -12.26 -15.57 5.75
C GLU A 210 -13.06 -14.77 4.71
N TRP A 211 -14.03 -13.97 5.14
CA TRP A 211 -14.80 -13.10 4.26
C TRP A 211 -13.92 -12.04 3.58
N ILE A 212 -12.99 -11.43 4.32
CA ILE A 212 -12.05 -10.43 3.76
C ILE A 212 -11.16 -11.10 2.70
N LEU A 213 -10.52 -12.23 3.01
CA LEU A 213 -9.62 -12.95 2.10
C LEU A 213 -10.31 -13.36 0.79
N ARG A 214 -11.46 -14.04 0.89
CA ARG A 214 -12.18 -14.49 -0.32
C ARG A 214 -12.67 -13.34 -1.20
N ASN A 215 -12.77 -12.12 -0.66
CA ASN A 215 -13.27 -10.95 -1.36
C ASN A 215 -12.20 -9.85 -1.54
N SER A 216 -10.94 -10.13 -1.30
CA SER A 216 -9.84 -9.18 -1.51
C SER A 216 -9.11 -9.45 -2.83
N PRO A 217 -9.06 -8.48 -3.75
CA PRO A 217 -8.21 -8.58 -4.95
C PRO A 217 -6.77 -8.15 -4.67
N VAL A 218 -6.45 -7.73 -3.44
CA VAL A 218 -5.11 -7.31 -3.01
C VAL A 218 -4.62 -8.19 -1.87
N PRO A 219 -3.31 -8.31 -1.64
CA PRO A 219 -2.78 -9.09 -0.52
C PRO A 219 -3.33 -8.64 0.83
N VAL A 220 -3.53 -9.59 1.73
CA VAL A 220 -4.04 -9.36 3.09
C VAL A 220 -2.99 -9.78 4.12
N GLY A 221 -2.64 -8.85 5.01
CA GLY A 221 -1.80 -9.10 6.17
C GLY A 221 -2.58 -9.19 7.46
N THR A 222 -1.97 -9.79 8.48
CA THR A 222 -2.52 -9.85 9.85
C THR A 222 -1.43 -9.73 10.90
N VAL A 223 -1.86 -9.59 12.16
CA VAL A 223 -1.01 -9.73 13.35
C VAL A 223 -1.48 -10.99 14.11
N PRO A 224 -0.88 -12.18 13.88
CA PRO A 224 -1.36 -13.43 14.48
C PRO A 224 -1.44 -13.40 16.01
N MET A 225 -0.59 -12.58 16.63
CA MET A 225 -0.58 -12.34 18.07
C MET A 225 -1.95 -11.93 18.63
N TYR A 226 -2.77 -11.18 17.86
CA TYR A 226 -4.07 -10.72 18.37
C TYR A 226 -5.04 -11.88 18.54
N GLN A 227 -5.12 -12.78 17.57
CA GLN A 227 -5.96 -13.99 17.70
C GLN A 227 -5.39 -14.97 18.74
N ALA A 228 -4.07 -15.15 18.80
CA ALA A 228 -3.44 -15.98 19.84
C ALA A 228 -3.72 -15.42 21.25
N PHE A 229 -3.69 -14.11 21.40
CA PHE A 229 -4.00 -13.42 22.66
C PHE A 229 -5.48 -13.60 23.05
N GLU A 230 -6.39 -13.54 22.09
CA GLU A 230 -7.82 -13.81 22.30
C GLU A 230 -8.05 -15.27 22.77
N LYS A 231 -7.38 -16.24 22.13
CA LYS A 231 -7.47 -17.67 22.49
C LYS A 231 -7.07 -17.98 23.93
N VAL A 232 -6.23 -17.15 24.55
CA VAL A 232 -5.82 -17.28 25.96
C VAL A 232 -6.60 -16.34 26.89
N GLY A 233 -7.75 -15.81 26.42
CA GLY A 233 -8.62 -14.95 27.23
C GLY A 233 -8.02 -13.59 27.60
N GLY A 234 -7.15 -13.05 26.74
CA GLY A 234 -6.59 -11.70 26.89
C GLY A 234 -5.52 -11.59 27.99
N LYS A 235 -4.84 -12.66 28.36
CA LYS A 235 -3.78 -12.66 29.37
C LYS A 235 -2.42 -12.88 28.72
N PRO A 236 -1.53 -11.89 28.70
CA PRO A 236 -0.21 -12.02 28.09
C PRO A 236 0.60 -13.18 28.69
N GLU A 237 0.50 -13.40 30.00
CA GLU A 237 1.20 -14.46 30.74
C GLU A 237 0.80 -15.89 30.35
N ASP A 238 -0.40 -16.09 29.81
CA ASP A 238 -0.89 -17.41 29.39
C ASP A 238 -0.52 -17.74 27.94
N LEU A 239 0.06 -16.79 27.19
CA LEU A 239 0.57 -17.04 25.84
C LEU A 239 1.74 -18.03 25.88
N ASN A 240 1.82 -18.86 24.85
CA ASN A 240 2.92 -19.79 24.66
C ASN A 240 3.14 -20.08 23.16
N TRP A 241 4.24 -20.75 22.86
CA TRP A 241 4.59 -21.10 21.49
C TRP A 241 3.52 -21.96 20.79
N GLU A 242 2.94 -22.93 21.47
CA GLU A 242 1.97 -23.86 20.89
C GLU A 242 0.73 -23.14 20.41
N VAL A 243 0.15 -22.25 21.23
CA VAL A 243 -1.03 -21.45 20.86
C VAL A 243 -0.71 -20.50 19.69
N PHE A 244 0.46 -19.89 19.72
CA PHE A 244 0.89 -18.99 18.64
C PHE A 244 1.15 -19.76 17.35
N ARG A 245 1.87 -20.89 17.39
CA ARG A 245 2.13 -21.76 16.25
C ARG A 245 0.84 -22.24 15.58
N ASP A 246 -0.10 -22.75 16.36
CA ASP A 246 -1.36 -23.27 15.85
C ASP A 246 -2.21 -22.14 15.22
N THR A 247 -2.15 -20.95 15.78
CA THR A 247 -2.80 -19.75 15.21
C THR A 247 -2.13 -19.33 13.90
N LEU A 248 -0.81 -19.40 13.83
CA LEU A 248 -0.05 -19.06 12.61
C LEU A 248 -0.41 -20.03 11.47
N ILE A 249 -0.45 -21.34 11.74
CA ILE A 249 -0.84 -22.37 10.77
C ILE A 249 -2.27 -22.15 10.30
N GLU A 250 -3.22 -21.90 11.21
CA GLU A 250 -4.61 -21.61 10.88
C GLU A 250 -4.73 -20.44 9.89
N GLN A 251 -3.99 -19.36 10.13
CA GLN A 251 -4.02 -18.18 9.26
C GLN A 251 -3.32 -18.41 7.91
N CYS A 252 -2.26 -19.22 7.88
CA CYS A 252 -1.65 -19.68 6.64
C CYS A 252 -2.63 -20.49 5.77
N GLU A 253 -3.37 -21.40 6.39
CA GLU A 253 -4.35 -22.26 5.72
C GLU A 253 -5.54 -21.46 5.18
N GLN A 254 -5.95 -20.40 5.87
CA GLN A 254 -6.97 -19.47 5.38
C GLN A 254 -6.50 -18.63 4.18
N GLY A 255 -5.21 -18.35 4.07
CA GLY A 255 -4.66 -17.63 2.92
C GLY A 255 -4.09 -16.24 3.23
N VAL A 256 -3.75 -15.93 4.49
CA VAL A 256 -3.08 -14.66 4.81
C VAL A 256 -1.74 -14.57 4.09
N ASP A 257 -1.49 -13.45 3.39
CA ASP A 257 -0.35 -13.28 2.49
C ASP A 257 0.93 -12.84 3.20
N TYR A 258 0.80 -12.14 4.34
CA TYR A 258 1.94 -11.76 5.16
C TYR A 258 1.54 -11.56 6.62
N PHE A 259 2.50 -11.79 7.51
CA PHE A 259 2.30 -11.64 8.95
C PHE A 259 3.19 -10.57 9.54
N THR A 260 2.62 -9.65 10.31
CA THR A 260 3.40 -8.82 11.23
C THR A 260 3.69 -9.61 12.51
N ILE A 261 4.97 -9.88 12.76
CA ILE A 261 5.43 -10.63 13.92
C ILE A 261 6.53 -9.85 14.63
N HIS A 262 6.31 -9.54 15.92
CA HIS A 262 7.22 -8.74 16.75
C HIS A 262 8.41 -9.57 17.28
N CYS A 263 9.11 -10.26 16.39
CA CYS A 263 10.25 -11.13 16.73
C CYS A 263 11.48 -10.35 17.20
N GLY A 264 11.59 -9.07 16.85
CA GLY A 264 12.72 -8.21 17.19
C GLY A 264 12.78 -7.81 18.65
N ILE A 265 11.70 -8.01 19.41
CA ILE A 265 11.67 -7.73 20.85
C ILE A 265 12.48 -8.77 21.62
N ARG A 266 13.49 -8.30 22.34
CA ARG A 266 14.35 -9.10 23.21
C ARG A 266 14.15 -8.70 24.66
N LEU A 267 14.17 -9.66 25.59
CA LEU A 267 14.07 -9.42 27.03
C LEU A 267 15.02 -8.28 27.48
N LYS A 268 16.26 -8.29 27.00
CA LYS A 268 17.28 -7.28 27.33
C LYS A 268 16.95 -5.86 26.81
N ASN A 269 16.09 -5.72 25.79
CA ASN A 269 15.76 -4.44 25.16
C ASN A 269 14.50 -3.81 25.77
N VAL A 270 13.62 -4.60 26.39
CA VAL A 270 12.35 -4.11 26.99
C VAL A 270 12.58 -2.96 27.98
N PRO A 271 13.60 -2.99 28.88
CA PRO A 271 13.84 -1.88 29.83
C PRO A 271 14.14 -0.55 29.16
N LEU A 272 14.69 -0.54 27.92
CA LEU A 272 15.03 0.69 27.20
C LEU A 272 13.80 1.53 26.84
N ALA A 273 12.63 0.90 26.68
CA ALA A 273 11.39 1.59 26.32
C ALA A 273 10.55 2.04 27.52
N ILE A 274 10.85 1.57 28.74
CA ILE A 274 10.03 1.87 29.93
C ILE A 274 10.09 3.35 30.32
N GLY A 275 11.22 4.01 30.09
CA GLY A 275 11.43 5.42 30.44
C GLY A 275 10.93 6.44 29.42
N ARG A 276 10.31 6.00 28.31
CA ARG A 276 9.80 6.88 27.26
C ARG A 276 8.63 7.74 27.72
N LEU A 277 8.46 8.88 27.06
CA LEU A 277 7.33 9.78 27.30
C LEU A 277 5.98 9.10 27.09
N THR A 278 5.87 8.25 26.05
CA THR A 278 4.64 7.50 25.69
C THR A 278 4.73 6.00 26.00
N GLY A 279 5.83 5.52 26.57
CA GLY A 279 6.03 4.09 26.83
C GLY A 279 6.07 3.25 25.56
N MET A 280 5.37 2.11 25.58
CA MET A 280 5.22 1.20 24.42
C MET A 280 3.83 1.38 23.80
N VAL A 281 3.77 1.80 22.55
CA VAL A 281 2.51 2.09 21.84
C VAL A 281 2.07 0.96 20.88
N SER A 282 2.96 0.02 20.58
CA SER A 282 2.59 -1.16 19.79
C SER A 282 1.79 -2.15 20.65
N ARG A 283 0.59 -2.54 20.18
CA ARG A 283 -0.23 -3.55 20.88
C ARG A 283 0.48 -4.89 20.97
N GLY A 284 0.98 -5.43 19.85
CA GLY A 284 1.73 -6.68 19.85
C GLY A 284 3.05 -6.58 20.62
N GLY A 285 3.73 -5.44 20.49
CA GLY A 285 4.96 -5.14 21.23
C GLY A 285 4.76 -5.15 22.74
N SER A 286 3.70 -4.50 23.24
CA SER A 286 3.41 -4.45 24.69
C SER A 286 3.03 -5.84 25.24
N ILE A 287 2.27 -6.64 24.50
CA ILE A 287 1.88 -8.00 24.87
C ILE A 287 3.13 -8.87 25.08
N ILE A 288 4.00 -8.97 24.08
CA ILE A 288 5.19 -9.83 24.17
C ILE A 288 6.22 -9.29 25.16
N SER A 289 6.35 -7.96 25.30
CA SER A 289 7.21 -7.37 26.33
C SER A 289 6.74 -7.70 27.74
N LYS A 290 5.43 -7.67 27.98
CA LYS A 290 4.83 -8.10 29.26
C LYS A 290 5.08 -9.58 29.52
N TRP A 291 4.93 -10.43 28.50
CA TRP A 291 5.24 -11.85 28.58
C TRP A 291 6.71 -12.07 29.03
N CYS A 292 7.66 -11.46 28.29
CA CYS A 292 9.08 -11.57 28.59
C CYS A 292 9.41 -11.16 30.05
N GLN A 293 8.84 -10.06 30.52
CA GLN A 293 9.06 -9.59 31.90
C GLN A 293 8.45 -10.50 32.96
N THR A 294 7.24 -11.04 32.69
CA THR A 294 6.53 -11.88 33.65
C THR A 294 7.23 -13.22 33.84
N HIS A 295 7.69 -13.84 32.74
CA HIS A 295 8.39 -15.11 32.77
C HIS A 295 9.89 -14.97 33.03
N ASN A 296 10.45 -13.76 32.88
CA ASN A 296 11.89 -13.50 32.86
C ASN A 296 12.62 -14.40 31.84
N GLU A 297 11.99 -14.58 30.68
CA GLU A 297 12.48 -15.41 29.60
C GLU A 297 12.56 -14.61 28.29
N GLU A 298 13.41 -15.08 27.36
CA GLU A 298 13.51 -14.51 26.03
C GLU A 298 12.22 -14.77 25.24
N SER A 299 11.82 -13.82 24.41
CA SER A 299 10.63 -13.91 23.58
C SER A 299 10.56 -15.24 22.81
N PHE A 300 9.47 -16.00 22.96
CA PHE A 300 9.27 -17.22 22.18
C PHE A 300 9.17 -16.93 20.66
N LEU A 301 8.77 -15.72 20.26
CA LEU A 301 8.78 -15.31 18.84
C LEU A 301 10.20 -15.24 18.28
N TYR A 302 11.17 -14.84 19.10
CA TYR A 302 12.57 -14.83 18.72
C TYR A 302 13.20 -16.23 18.77
N THR A 303 12.94 -16.99 19.83
CA THR A 303 13.56 -18.33 20.01
C THR A 303 13.04 -19.37 19.02
N HIS A 304 11.78 -19.23 18.57
CA HIS A 304 11.15 -20.08 17.55
C HIS A 304 11.08 -19.45 16.16
N PHE A 305 11.95 -18.46 15.88
CA PHE A 305 11.86 -17.75 14.61
C PHE A 305 12.08 -18.66 13.38
N ASP A 306 12.96 -19.64 13.50
CA ASP A 306 13.19 -20.60 12.40
C ASP A 306 11.97 -21.50 12.18
N ASP A 307 11.29 -21.94 13.25
CA ASP A 307 10.03 -22.68 13.13
C ASP A 307 8.94 -21.83 12.45
N ILE A 308 8.89 -20.52 12.75
CA ILE A 308 7.99 -19.57 12.08
C ILE A 308 8.32 -19.51 10.58
N CYS A 309 9.59 -19.40 10.23
CA CYS A 309 10.04 -19.39 8.83
C CYS A 309 9.66 -20.68 8.09
N GLU A 310 9.84 -21.86 8.70
CA GLU A 310 9.44 -23.14 8.11
C GLU A 310 7.92 -23.21 7.82
N ILE A 311 7.10 -22.68 8.73
CA ILE A 311 5.65 -22.60 8.52
C ILE A 311 5.34 -21.65 7.36
N CYS A 312 5.91 -20.43 7.36
CA CYS A 312 5.68 -19.43 6.32
C CYS A 312 6.15 -19.91 4.94
N HIS A 313 7.30 -20.57 4.86
CA HIS A 313 7.82 -21.16 3.63
C HIS A 313 6.84 -22.15 3.00
N ARG A 314 6.22 -23.02 3.79
CA ARG A 314 5.27 -24.04 3.30
C ARG A 314 4.07 -23.45 2.55
N TYR A 315 3.64 -22.26 2.93
CA TYR A 315 2.46 -21.60 2.35
C TYR A 315 2.81 -20.38 1.47
N ASP A 316 4.12 -20.10 1.29
CA ASP A 316 4.62 -18.90 0.58
C ASP A 316 4.10 -17.59 1.17
N VAL A 317 4.15 -17.49 2.51
CA VAL A 317 3.74 -16.32 3.27
C VAL A 317 4.94 -15.44 3.57
N ALA A 318 4.82 -14.13 3.34
CA ALA A 318 5.87 -13.18 3.67
C ALA A 318 5.82 -12.79 5.17
N ILE A 319 6.98 -12.37 5.71
CA ILE A 319 7.07 -11.87 7.08
C ILE A 319 7.31 -10.36 7.07
N SER A 320 6.43 -9.62 7.74
CA SER A 320 6.65 -8.26 8.19
C SER A 320 7.26 -8.31 9.58
N LEU A 321 8.55 -8.01 9.70
CA LEU A 321 9.21 -7.96 11.02
C LEU A 321 8.73 -6.71 11.76
N GLY A 322 7.86 -6.92 12.75
CA GLY A 322 7.11 -5.88 13.42
C GLY A 322 7.97 -5.03 14.37
N ASP A 323 7.75 -3.72 14.35
CA ASP A 323 8.43 -2.73 15.18
C ASP A 323 7.73 -2.52 16.55
N GLY A 324 7.76 -3.52 17.41
CA GLY A 324 7.09 -3.50 18.71
C GLY A 324 7.63 -2.45 19.69
N LEU A 325 8.87 -2.01 19.51
CA LEU A 325 9.51 -0.95 20.29
C LEU A 325 9.56 0.40 19.51
N ARG A 326 8.66 0.60 18.54
CA ARG A 326 8.55 1.90 17.85
C ARG A 326 8.20 3.04 18.82
N PRO A 327 8.70 4.26 18.58
CA PRO A 327 8.33 5.42 19.39
C PRO A 327 6.88 5.84 19.14
N GLY A 328 6.18 6.28 20.19
CA GLY A 328 4.82 6.81 20.13
C GLY A 328 4.74 8.34 20.19
N SER A 329 5.90 9.01 20.13
CA SER A 329 6.01 10.45 20.05
C SER A 329 7.27 10.87 19.33
N THR A 330 7.28 12.08 18.78
CA THR A 330 8.48 12.67 18.16
C THR A 330 9.63 12.86 19.17
N HIS A 331 9.30 12.96 20.47
CA HIS A 331 10.29 13.05 21.55
C HIS A 331 11.16 11.80 21.65
N ASP A 332 10.54 10.62 21.56
CA ASP A 332 11.20 9.31 21.73
C ASP A 332 11.83 8.77 20.42
N ALA A 333 11.71 9.52 19.32
CA ALA A 333 12.16 9.09 18.00
C ALA A 333 13.68 8.84 17.95
N ASN A 334 14.06 7.73 17.29
CA ASN A 334 15.46 7.30 17.09
C ASN A 334 16.19 7.01 18.42
N ASP A 335 15.46 6.53 19.43
CA ASP A 335 16.06 6.18 20.70
C ASP A 335 16.73 4.80 20.69
N ALA A 336 17.37 4.46 21.81
CA ALA A 336 18.08 3.19 21.96
C ALA A 336 17.17 1.96 21.87
N ALA A 337 15.91 2.05 22.31
CA ALA A 337 14.96 0.94 22.23
C ALA A 337 14.59 0.62 20.78
N GLN A 338 14.23 1.65 20.01
CA GLN A 338 13.88 1.52 18.60
C GLN A 338 15.04 0.92 17.80
N PHE A 339 16.26 1.44 18.00
CA PHE A 339 17.40 0.97 17.22
C PHE A 339 17.92 -0.40 17.65
N ALA A 340 17.79 -0.78 18.92
CA ALA A 340 18.12 -2.13 19.36
C ALA A 340 17.19 -3.20 18.77
N GLU A 341 15.91 -2.87 18.60
CA GLU A 341 14.97 -3.73 17.88
C GLU A 341 15.30 -3.80 16.39
N LEU A 342 15.57 -2.66 15.75
CA LEU A 342 15.96 -2.61 14.33
C LEU A 342 17.22 -3.44 14.05
N ASP A 343 18.23 -3.38 14.91
CA ASP A 343 19.44 -4.20 14.79
C ASP A 343 19.11 -5.71 14.89
N THR A 344 18.14 -6.10 15.75
CA THR A 344 17.65 -7.48 15.84
C THR A 344 16.85 -7.88 14.59
N MET A 345 16.02 -6.98 14.05
CA MET A 345 15.30 -7.25 12.80
C MET A 345 16.26 -7.45 11.61
N GLY A 346 17.40 -6.76 11.60
CA GLY A 346 18.47 -6.98 10.64
C GLY A 346 19.09 -8.37 10.70
N GLU A 347 19.23 -8.96 11.90
CA GLU A 347 19.61 -10.36 12.07
C GLU A 347 18.53 -11.30 11.54
N LEU A 348 17.27 -11.06 11.94
CA LEU A 348 16.14 -11.93 11.63
C LEU A 348 15.81 -11.96 10.13
N VAL A 349 15.95 -10.84 9.42
CA VAL A 349 15.67 -10.81 7.99
C VAL A 349 16.60 -11.72 7.19
N THR A 350 17.87 -11.81 7.58
CA THR A 350 18.81 -12.74 6.93
C THR A 350 18.44 -14.19 7.20
N ARG A 351 18.02 -14.51 8.44
CA ARG A 351 17.53 -15.85 8.78
C ARG A 351 16.27 -16.20 7.98
N ALA A 352 15.31 -15.28 7.80
CA ALA A 352 14.16 -15.51 6.96
C ALA A 352 14.57 -15.83 5.51
N TRP A 353 15.49 -15.07 4.95
CA TRP A 353 16.02 -15.33 3.62
C TRP A 353 16.73 -16.69 3.50
N ASP A 354 17.47 -17.12 4.52
CA ASP A 354 18.12 -18.44 4.54
C ASP A 354 17.10 -19.58 4.50
N HIS A 355 15.91 -19.36 5.04
CA HIS A 355 14.76 -20.27 4.95
C HIS A 355 13.94 -20.12 3.65
N GLY A 356 14.35 -19.28 2.70
CA GLY A 356 13.58 -19.04 1.46
C GLY A 356 12.28 -18.26 1.67
N VAL A 357 12.17 -17.49 2.75
CA VAL A 357 11.01 -16.68 3.10
C VAL A 357 11.25 -15.22 2.75
N GLN A 358 10.34 -14.64 2.00
CA GLN A 358 10.34 -13.20 1.72
C GLN A 358 10.03 -12.43 3.01
N ALA A 359 10.78 -11.36 3.30
CA ALA A 359 10.58 -10.56 4.49
C ALA A 359 10.85 -9.07 4.23
N PHE A 360 10.14 -8.23 4.97
CA PHE A 360 10.31 -6.78 5.01
C PHE A 360 10.26 -6.27 6.45
N ILE A 361 10.71 -5.05 6.67
CA ILE A 361 10.94 -4.48 8.00
C ILE A 361 9.88 -3.43 8.29
N GLU A 362 9.22 -3.48 9.45
CA GLU A 362 8.40 -2.37 9.92
C GLU A 362 9.25 -1.25 10.53
N GLY A 363 8.74 -0.03 10.43
CA GLY A 363 9.40 1.15 10.92
C GLY A 363 8.48 2.15 11.60
N PRO A 364 9.06 3.21 12.18
CA PRO A 364 8.42 4.06 13.19
C PRO A 364 7.25 4.88 12.66
N GLY A 365 6.33 5.19 13.59
CA GLY A 365 5.17 6.03 13.34
C GLY A 365 5.35 7.51 13.72
N HIS A 366 6.32 7.87 14.57
CA HIS A 366 6.54 9.25 15.04
C HIS A 366 8.02 9.61 14.92
N VAL A 367 8.37 10.40 13.90
CA VAL A 367 9.75 10.85 13.67
C VAL A 367 9.73 12.29 13.14
N PRO A 368 10.34 13.27 13.84
CA PRO A 368 10.44 14.61 13.33
C PRO A 368 11.29 14.66 12.05
N MET A 369 10.99 15.60 11.16
CA MET A 369 11.57 15.64 9.80
C MET A 369 13.10 15.54 9.78
N ASN A 370 13.79 16.18 10.70
CA ASN A 370 15.25 16.19 10.77
C ASN A 370 15.89 14.83 11.15
N LYS A 371 15.12 13.89 11.68
CA LYS A 371 15.58 12.54 12.04
C LYS A 371 15.17 11.45 11.03
N ILE A 372 14.32 11.76 10.05
CA ILE A 372 13.82 10.77 9.07
C ILE A 372 14.96 10.17 8.25
N ARG A 373 15.90 10.99 7.80
CA ARG A 373 17.02 10.52 6.99
C ARG A 373 17.91 9.53 7.76
N GLU A 374 18.26 9.86 9.01
CA GLU A 374 19.03 8.98 9.89
C GLU A 374 18.33 7.63 10.09
N ASN A 375 17.01 7.67 10.28
CA ASN A 375 16.20 6.46 10.47
C ASN A 375 16.28 5.55 9.24
N MET A 376 16.09 6.10 8.04
CA MET A 376 16.15 5.36 6.78
C MET A 376 17.55 4.81 6.51
N ASP A 377 18.58 5.64 6.65
CA ASP A 377 19.97 5.23 6.39
C ASP A 377 20.39 4.08 7.32
N ARG A 378 19.97 4.11 8.60
CA ARG A 378 20.21 3.02 9.55
C ARG A 378 19.48 1.74 9.16
N GLN A 379 18.22 1.83 8.72
CA GLN A 379 17.49 0.67 8.25
C GLN A 379 18.17 0.01 7.04
N ILE A 380 18.58 0.80 6.06
CA ILE A 380 19.29 0.29 4.87
C ILE A 380 20.56 -0.44 5.29
N GLU A 381 21.36 0.15 6.19
CA GLU A 381 22.61 -0.44 6.67
C GLU A 381 22.37 -1.72 7.46
N LYS A 382 21.51 -1.67 8.49
CA LYS A 382 21.32 -2.77 9.44
C LYS A 382 20.45 -3.92 8.90
N CYS A 383 19.51 -3.61 8.02
CA CYS A 383 18.60 -4.60 7.44
C CYS A 383 18.97 -4.96 5.99
N HIS A 384 20.22 -4.72 5.59
CA HIS A 384 20.80 -5.17 4.32
C HIS A 384 20.01 -4.74 3.08
N GLY A 385 19.26 -3.63 3.16
CA GLY A 385 18.42 -3.10 2.10
C GLY A 385 17.13 -3.88 1.87
N ALA A 386 16.66 -4.67 2.84
CA ALA A 386 15.30 -5.22 2.84
C ALA A 386 14.27 -4.10 2.70
N PRO A 387 13.11 -4.35 2.08
CA PRO A 387 12.07 -3.34 1.96
C PRO A 387 11.64 -2.79 3.32
N PHE A 388 11.41 -1.47 3.40
CA PHE A 388 10.97 -0.82 4.63
C PHE A 388 9.49 -0.45 4.53
N TYR A 389 8.75 -0.72 5.59
CA TYR A 389 7.32 -0.45 5.74
C TYR A 389 7.11 0.45 6.95
N THR A 390 6.67 1.69 6.77
CA THR A 390 6.58 2.68 7.85
C THR A 390 5.16 3.16 8.10
N LEU A 391 4.84 3.45 9.36
CA LEU A 391 3.59 4.10 9.78
C LEU A 391 3.78 5.62 9.69
N GLY A 392 3.59 6.18 8.53
CA GLY A 392 3.88 7.58 8.27
C GLY A 392 5.35 7.80 7.86
N PRO A 393 6.16 8.53 8.66
CA PRO A 393 5.93 8.91 10.07
C PRO A 393 5.20 10.23 10.27
N LEU A 394 4.51 10.36 11.41
CA LEU A 394 3.99 11.62 11.91
C LEU A 394 5.17 12.52 12.31
N VAL A 395 5.25 13.71 11.70
CA VAL A 395 6.37 14.65 11.92
C VAL A 395 6.17 15.60 13.10
N THR A 396 4.97 15.61 13.67
CA THR A 396 4.58 16.37 14.85
C THR A 396 3.39 15.71 15.53
N ASP A 397 3.25 15.89 16.85
CA ASP A 397 2.24 15.25 17.69
C ASP A 397 1.09 16.21 18.10
N ILE A 398 1.06 17.44 17.58
CA ILE A 398 0.13 18.49 18.05
C ILE A 398 -1.22 18.54 17.32
N ALA A 399 -1.48 17.63 16.40
CA ALA A 399 -2.62 17.77 15.49
C ALA A 399 -3.59 16.55 15.51
N PRO A 400 -4.14 16.13 16.66
CA PRO A 400 -5.18 15.11 16.69
C PRO A 400 -6.35 15.47 15.78
N GLY A 401 -6.85 14.51 15.00
CA GLY A 401 -7.85 14.74 13.95
C GLY A 401 -7.28 15.13 12.58
N PHE A 402 -5.98 15.43 12.51
CA PHE A 402 -5.23 15.74 11.29
C PHE A 402 -3.98 14.85 11.12
N ASP A 403 -3.95 13.71 11.81
CA ASP A 403 -2.79 12.81 11.82
C ASP A 403 -2.48 12.25 10.42
N HIS A 404 -3.49 12.11 9.55
CA HIS A 404 -3.32 11.77 8.13
C HIS A 404 -2.51 12.83 7.36
N ILE A 405 -2.58 14.11 7.75
CA ILE A 405 -1.78 15.19 7.15
C ILE A 405 -0.36 15.19 7.70
N THR A 406 -0.21 15.17 9.04
CA THR A 406 1.12 15.20 9.67
C THR A 406 1.96 13.99 9.28
N SER A 407 1.33 12.82 9.13
CA SER A 407 2.00 11.60 8.70
C SER A 407 2.27 11.56 7.19
N ALA A 408 1.39 12.11 6.34
CA ALA A 408 1.63 12.19 4.90
C ALA A 408 2.88 13.03 4.57
N ILE A 409 3.18 14.07 5.35
CA ILE A 409 4.42 14.87 5.20
C ILE A 409 5.65 13.98 5.41
N GLY A 410 5.69 13.22 6.49
CA GLY A 410 6.79 12.31 6.78
C GLY A 410 6.84 11.13 5.82
N ALA A 411 5.68 10.60 5.42
CA ALA A 411 5.54 9.52 4.46
C ALA A 411 6.15 9.88 3.09
N ALA A 412 5.86 11.08 2.58
CA ALA A 412 6.46 11.56 1.33
C ALA A 412 7.98 11.65 1.45
N MET A 413 8.48 12.14 2.58
CA MET A 413 9.92 12.31 2.81
C MET A 413 10.64 10.97 2.96
N ILE A 414 10.13 10.06 3.77
CA ILE A 414 10.77 8.75 3.98
C ILE A 414 10.63 7.85 2.75
N GLY A 415 9.51 7.95 2.01
CA GLY A 415 9.30 7.28 0.74
C GLY A 415 10.31 7.73 -0.32
N TRP A 416 10.59 9.04 -0.41
CA TRP A 416 11.67 9.55 -1.26
C TRP A 416 13.03 8.96 -0.87
N PHE A 417 13.31 8.77 0.41
CA PHE A 417 14.58 8.21 0.89
C PHE A 417 14.68 6.69 0.73
N GLY A 418 13.59 5.96 0.45
CA GLY A 418 13.66 4.54 0.13
C GLY A 418 12.61 3.64 0.76
N THR A 419 11.71 4.15 1.62
CA THR A 419 10.59 3.33 2.13
C THR A 419 9.75 2.81 0.95
N ALA A 420 9.46 1.51 1.00
CA ALA A 420 8.78 0.79 -0.08
C ALA A 420 7.27 0.70 0.10
N MET A 421 6.79 0.71 1.35
CA MET A 421 5.38 0.66 1.69
C MET A 421 5.08 1.58 2.87
N LEU A 422 3.92 2.21 2.82
CA LEU A 422 3.42 3.13 3.83
C LEU A 422 2.15 2.56 4.47
N CYS A 423 2.11 2.46 5.79
CA CYS A 423 0.87 2.25 6.52
C CYS A 423 0.11 3.57 6.55
N TYR A 424 -1.10 3.57 6.01
CA TYR A 424 -1.92 4.77 6.01
C TYR A 424 -2.34 5.16 7.44
N VAL A 425 -2.64 6.43 7.62
CA VAL A 425 -3.20 7.01 8.84
C VAL A 425 -4.48 7.74 8.47
N THR A 426 -5.51 7.58 9.28
CA THR A 426 -6.80 8.25 9.09
C THR A 426 -6.91 9.50 9.97
N PRO A 427 -7.90 10.40 9.72
CA PRO A 427 -8.18 11.51 10.63
C PRO A 427 -8.51 11.08 12.06
N LYS A 428 -8.95 9.83 12.27
CA LYS A 428 -9.32 9.28 13.57
C LYS A 428 -8.22 8.53 14.30
N GLU A 429 -7.00 8.55 13.77
CA GLU A 429 -5.87 7.93 14.47
C GLU A 429 -5.78 8.46 15.90
N HIS A 430 -5.50 7.58 16.86
CA HIS A 430 -5.47 7.84 18.30
C HIS A 430 -6.82 8.28 18.93
N LEU A 431 -7.91 8.41 18.15
CA LEU A 431 -9.19 8.93 18.63
C LEU A 431 -10.33 7.90 18.60
N ALA A 432 -10.50 7.16 17.48
CA ALA A 432 -11.60 6.23 17.30
C ALA A 432 -11.36 5.28 16.11
N LEU A 433 -12.22 4.26 15.95
CA LEU A 433 -12.24 3.45 14.73
C LEU A 433 -12.69 4.29 13.53
N PRO A 434 -12.01 4.15 12.37
CA PRO A 434 -12.34 4.91 11.18
C PRO A 434 -13.65 4.44 10.55
N THR A 435 -14.42 5.38 10.06
CA THR A 435 -15.53 5.14 9.14
C THR A 435 -14.99 4.93 7.72
N LYS A 436 -15.84 4.50 6.81
CA LYS A 436 -15.54 4.36 5.38
C LYS A 436 -14.98 5.65 4.76
N GLU A 437 -15.54 6.80 5.14
CA GLU A 437 -15.07 8.11 4.64
C GLU A 437 -13.69 8.49 5.22
N ASP A 438 -13.43 8.17 6.47
CA ASP A 438 -12.09 8.37 7.08
C ASP A 438 -11.04 7.48 6.38
N VAL A 439 -11.41 6.25 5.98
CA VAL A 439 -10.57 5.35 5.18
C VAL A 439 -10.21 5.99 3.84
N ARG A 440 -11.22 6.54 3.11
CA ARG A 440 -10.99 7.27 1.86
C ARG A 440 -10.04 8.44 2.05
N GLU A 441 -10.26 9.26 3.06
CA GLU A 441 -9.45 10.45 3.32
C GLU A 441 -7.99 10.08 3.63
N GLY A 442 -7.77 9.06 4.45
CA GLY A 442 -6.44 8.52 4.74
C GLY A 442 -5.75 7.98 3.49
N ILE A 443 -6.44 7.18 2.67
CA ILE A 443 -5.87 6.62 1.43
C ILE A 443 -5.47 7.74 0.46
N VAL A 444 -6.34 8.73 0.24
CA VAL A 444 -6.06 9.83 -0.68
C VAL A 444 -4.83 10.62 -0.21
N ALA A 445 -4.73 10.94 1.10
CA ALA A 445 -3.57 11.62 1.67
C ALA A 445 -2.28 10.82 1.42
N TYR A 446 -2.32 9.52 1.63
CA TYR A 446 -1.15 8.65 1.45
C TYR A 446 -0.81 8.37 -0.02
N LYS A 447 -1.81 8.32 -0.92
CA LYS A 447 -1.55 8.27 -2.38
C LYS A 447 -0.86 9.55 -2.86
N ILE A 448 -1.18 10.72 -2.29
CA ILE A 448 -0.46 11.96 -2.56
C ILE A 448 0.99 11.85 -2.09
N ALA A 449 1.23 11.37 -0.87
CA ALA A 449 2.56 11.20 -0.31
C ALA A 449 3.42 10.20 -1.11
N ALA A 450 2.85 9.03 -1.44
CA ALA A 450 3.51 8.00 -2.23
C ALA A 450 3.86 8.49 -3.63
N HIS A 451 2.93 9.14 -4.31
CA HIS A 451 3.15 9.70 -5.63
C HIS A 451 4.22 10.80 -5.64
N ALA A 452 4.22 11.68 -4.63
CA ALA A 452 5.28 12.68 -4.48
C ALA A 452 6.67 12.05 -4.27
N ALA A 453 6.73 10.94 -3.52
CA ALA A 453 7.97 10.18 -3.35
C ALA A 453 8.41 9.51 -4.66
N ASP A 454 7.49 8.93 -5.43
CA ASP A 454 7.78 8.28 -6.71
C ASP A 454 8.31 9.26 -7.75
N LEU A 455 7.73 10.48 -7.81
CA LEU A 455 8.27 11.58 -8.61
C LEU A 455 9.69 11.95 -8.18
N ALA A 456 9.94 12.09 -6.88
CA ALA A 456 11.25 12.45 -6.34
C ALA A 456 12.32 11.37 -6.54
N LYS A 457 11.94 10.09 -6.54
CA LYS A 457 12.80 8.95 -6.89
C LYS A 457 13.10 8.87 -8.39
N GLY A 458 12.31 9.54 -9.24
CA GLY A 458 12.41 9.42 -10.69
C GLY A 458 11.91 8.07 -11.22
N HIS A 459 10.86 7.50 -10.60
CA HIS A 459 10.25 6.25 -11.07
C HIS A 459 9.78 6.43 -12.53
N PRO A 460 10.05 5.45 -13.44
CA PRO A 460 9.65 5.55 -14.84
C PRO A 460 8.15 5.80 -14.98
N GLY A 461 7.78 6.81 -15.77
CA GLY A 461 6.39 7.14 -16.02
C GLY A 461 5.63 7.86 -14.89
N ALA A 462 6.24 8.08 -13.71
CA ALA A 462 5.55 8.73 -12.57
C ALA A 462 4.97 10.10 -12.94
N SER A 463 5.67 10.92 -13.75
CA SER A 463 5.21 12.26 -14.13
C SER A 463 4.08 12.28 -15.16
N LEU A 464 3.78 11.19 -15.85
CA LEU A 464 2.82 11.15 -16.97
C LEU A 464 1.45 11.68 -16.61
N ARG A 465 0.94 11.30 -15.44
CA ARG A 465 -0.37 11.73 -14.96
C ARG A 465 -0.38 13.21 -14.57
N ASP A 466 0.70 13.71 -13.94
CA ASP A 466 0.88 15.11 -13.58
C ASP A 466 0.97 16.00 -14.83
N ASP A 467 1.77 15.58 -15.82
CA ASP A 467 1.94 16.30 -17.07
C ASP A 467 0.62 16.38 -17.84
N ALA A 468 -0.12 15.27 -17.93
CA ALA A 468 -1.43 15.23 -18.57
C ALA A 468 -2.46 16.13 -17.86
N LEU A 469 -2.50 16.10 -16.51
CA LEU A 469 -3.39 16.94 -15.72
C LEU A 469 -3.01 18.41 -15.83
N SER A 470 -1.72 18.73 -15.78
CA SER A 470 -1.21 20.10 -15.90
C SER A 470 -1.53 20.68 -17.28
N LYS A 471 -1.37 19.87 -18.34
CA LYS A 471 -1.77 20.26 -19.70
C LYS A 471 -3.28 20.45 -19.80
N ALA A 472 -4.08 19.56 -19.22
CA ALA A 472 -5.54 19.70 -19.18
C ALA A 472 -5.97 20.99 -18.45
N ARG A 473 -5.26 21.35 -17.36
CA ARG A 473 -5.47 22.61 -16.62
C ARG A 473 -5.15 23.83 -17.49
N TYR A 474 -4.03 23.81 -18.18
CA TYR A 474 -3.64 24.90 -19.08
C TYR A 474 -4.64 25.09 -20.23
N ASP A 475 -5.11 23.98 -20.83
CA ASP A 475 -6.06 23.98 -21.94
C ASP A 475 -7.53 24.15 -21.50
N PHE A 476 -7.81 24.39 -20.22
CA PHE A 476 -9.16 24.48 -19.62
C PHE A 476 -10.05 23.26 -19.89
N ARG A 477 -9.45 22.10 -20.07
CA ARG A 477 -10.15 20.80 -20.21
C ARG A 477 -10.58 20.30 -18.85
N TRP A 478 -11.60 20.93 -18.25
CA TRP A 478 -12.04 20.68 -16.87
C TRP A 478 -12.39 19.22 -16.60
N LYS A 479 -13.08 18.57 -17.55
CA LYS A 479 -13.43 17.15 -17.43
C LYS A 479 -12.17 16.28 -17.24
N ASP A 480 -11.13 16.55 -18.03
CA ASP A 480 -9.89 15.80 -17.95
C ASP A 480 -9.14 16.06 -16.63
N GLN A 481 -9.16 17.32 -16.13
CA GLN A 481 -8.58 17.62 -14.82
C GLN A 481 -9.22 16.79 -13.70
N PHE A 482 -10.55 16.66 -13.70
CA PHE A 482 -11.25 15.85 -12.70
C PHE A 482 -10.94 14.37 -12.89
N ASN A 483 -11.02 13.86 -14.12
CA ASN A 483 -10.81 12.46 -14.44
C ASN A 483 -9.38 11.97 -14.11
N LEU A 484 -8.39 12.85 -14.24
CA LEU A 484 -6.99 12.59 -13.92
C LEU A 484 -6.66 12.77 -12.43
N SER A 485 -7.54 13.39 -11.63
CA SER A 485 -7.27 13.59 -10.20
C SER A 485 -7.33 12.30 -9.40
N LEU A 486 -6.68 12.28 -8.24
CA LEU A 486 -6.74 11.12 -7.32
C LEU A 486 -8.14 10.93 -6.74
N ASP A 487 -8.86 12.04 -6.53
CA ASP A 487 -10.25 12.04 -6.09
C ASP A 487 -11.10 12.87 -7.06
N PRO A 488 -11.59 12.26 -8.16
CA PRO A 488 -12.39 12.94 -9.17
C PRO A 488 -13.72 13.45 -8.62
N GLU A 489 -14.32 12.74 -7.67
CA GLU A 489 -15.61 13.08 -7.09
C GLU A 489 -15.52 14.37 -6.29
N ARG A 490 -14.53 14.49 -5.39
CA ARG A 490 -14.26 15.69 -4.58
C ARG A 490 -13.86 16.90 -5.44
N ALA A 491 -13.01 16.67 -6.43
CA ALA A 491 -12.59 17.73 -7.35
C ALA A 491 -13.79 18.33 -8.12
N LEU A 492 -14.68 17.47 -8.63
CA LEU A 492 -15.89 17.87 -9.34
C LEU A 492 -16.89 18.58 -8.41
N GLU A 493 -17.09 18.08 -7.19
CA GLU A 493 -17.96 18.68 -6.18
C GLU A 493 -17.52 20.12 -5.86
N TYR A 494 -16.24 20.32 -5.55
CA TYR A 494 -15.70 21.65 -5.24
C TYR A 494 -15.80 22.60 -6.39
N TYR A 495 -15.57 22.11 -7.62
CA TYR A 495 -15.74 22.95 -8.79
C TYR A 495 -17.22 23.38 -8.98
N LYS A 496 -18.16 22.44 -8.89
CA LYS A 496 -19.60 22.70 -9.06
C LYS A 496 -20.17 23.63 -7.99
N SER A 497 -19.70 23.54 -6.76
CA SER A 497 -20.19 24.39 -5.65
C SER A 497 -19.91 25.87 -5.85
N SER A 498 -18.98 26.25 -6.75
CA SER A 498 -18.46 27.59 -6.90
C SER A 498 -18.50 28.13 -8.32
N ASN A 499 -18.94 27.34 -9.32
CA ASN A 499 -18.84 27.72 -10.75
C ASN A 499 -20.06 27.30 -11.57
N ASP A 500 -20.47 28.14 -12.51
CA ASP A 500 -21.55 27.84 -13.49
C ASP A 500 -21.11 26.95 -14.66
N MET A 501 -19.95 26.31 -14.61
CA MET A 501 -19.37 25.38 -15.60
C MET A 501 -19.29 25.89 -17.06
N LYS A 502 -19.43 27.19 -17.31
CA LYS A 502 -19.55 27.75 -18.68
C LYS A 502 -18.33 28.55 -19.16
N GLY A 503 -17.26 28.68 -18.37
CA GLY A 503 -16.13 29.54 -18.67
C GLY A 503 -14.77 28.87 -18.72
N ASN A 504 -13.82 29.51 -19.42
CA ASN A 504 -12.40 29.16 -19.41
C ASN A 504 -11.69 29.81 -18.21
N TYR A 505 -12.30 29.77 -17.04
CA TYR A 505 -11.78 30.28 -15.77
C TYR A 505 -12.57 29.68 -14.61
N CYS A 506 -12.02 29.72 -13.42
CA CYS A 506 -12.73 29.35 -12.19
C CYS A 506 -13.08 30.59 -11.35
N SER A 507 -13.95 30.44 -10.37
CA SER A 507 -14.40 31.53 -9.49
C SER A 507 -13.26 32.18 -8.70
N MET A 508 -12.12 31.47 -8.48
CA MET A 508 -10.97 32.00 -7.76
C MET A 508 -10.36 33.24 -8.39
N CYS A 509 -10.15 33.24 -9.73
CA CYS A 509 -9.53 34.35 -10.45
C CYS A 509 -10.55 35.16 -11.26
N GLY A 510 -11.68 34.57 -11.63
CA GLY A 510 -12.64 35.18 -12.56
C GLY A 510 -12.07 35.39 -13.98
N PRO A 511 -12.84 36.04 -14.86
CA PRO A 511 -12.47 36.12 -16.27
C PRO A 511 -11.28 37.06 -16.56
N ASN A 512 -11.02 38.05 -15.71
CA ASN A 512 -10.03 39.12 -16.00
C ASN A 512 -8.66 38.85 -15.35
N PHE A 513 -8.58 38.03 -14.30
CA PHE A 513 -7.35 37.79 -13.54
C PHE A 513 -6.82 36.35 -13.66
N CYS A 514 -7.38 35.53 -14.53
CA CYS A 514 -6.91 34.17 -14.74
C CYS A 514 -5.55 34.17 -15.44
N ALA A 515 -4.49 33.81 -14.69
CA ALA A 515 -3.12 33.79 -15.19
C ALA A 515 -2.95 32.83 -16.40
N ALA A 516 -3.59 31.67 -16.39
CA ALA A 516 -3.55 30.75 -17.53
C ALA A 516 -4.15 31.37 -18.78
N ARG A 517 -5.28 32.06 -18.67
CA ARG A 517 -5.92 32.76 -19.78
C ARG A 517 -5.05 33.91 -20.33
N ILE A 518 -4.43 34.71 -19.44
CA ILE A 518 -3.50 35.77 -19.84
C ILE A 518 -2.26 35.14 -20.52
N SER A 519 -1.75 34.02 -19.98
CA SER A 519 -0.60 33.32 -20.56
C SER A 519 -0.87 32.79 -21.98
N HIS A 520 -2.11 32.36 -22.29
CA HIS A 520 -2.48 32.00 -23.66
C HIS A 520 -2.28 33.16 -24.64
N SER A 521 -2.64 34.40 -24.27
CA SER A 521 -2.48 35.56 -25.12
C SER A 521 -1.02 35.93 -25.39
N LEU A 522 -0.09 35.53 -24.53
CA LEU A 522 1.35 35.77 -24.75
C LEU A 522 1.91 34.88 -25.88
N LYS A 523 1.39 33.67 -26.04
CA LYS A 523 1.76 32.78 -27.16
C LYS A 523 1.30 33.33 -28.50
N ASP A 524 0.09 33.86 -28.56
CA ASP A 524 -0.44 34.44 -29.78
C ASP A 524 0.41 35.66 -30.25
N CYS A 525 1.02 36.39 -29.30
CA CYS A 525 1.93 37.50 -29.61
C CYS A 525 3.30 37.02 -30.13
N THR A 526 3.82 35.89 -29.67
CA THR A 526 5.13 35.36 -30.11
C THR A 526 5.04 34.71 -31.49
N ASP A 527 3.93 34.02 -31.78
CA ASP A 527 3.69 33.46 -33.11
C ASP A 527 3.48 34.53 -34.18
N ALA A 528 2.92 35.70 -33.82
CA ALA A 528 2.76 36.85 -34.70
C ALA A 528 4.10 37.61 -34.95
N SER A 529 5.05 37.56 -34.03
CA SER A 529 6.36 38.24 -34.17
C SER A 529 7.46 37.35 -34.78
N GLY A 530 7.21 36.07 -34.98
CA GLY A 530 8.11 35.12 -35.65
C GLY A 530 7.91 35.01 -37.18
N ALA A 531 7.01 35.81 -37.74
CA ALA A 531 6.66 35.80 -39.16
C ALA A 531 7.22 37.05 -39.93
N GLU A 532 8.24 37.74 -39.38
CA GLU A 532 9.01 38.77 -40.10
C GLU A 532 10.40 38.30 -40.50
#